data_30638b0ebca34da993ed29f0a255f266
#
_entry.id   30638b0ebca34da993ed29f0a255f266
#
_cell.length_a   1.000
_cell.length_b   1.000
_cell.length_c   1.000
_cell.angle_alpha   90.00
_cell.angle_beta   90.00
_cell.angle_gamma   90.00
#
_symmetry.space_group_name_H-M   'P 1'
#
loop_
_entity.id
_entity.type
_entity.pdbx_description
1 polymer ?
#
loop_
_entity_poly.entity_id
_entity_poly.type
_entity_poly.pdbx_seq_one_letter_code
_entity_poly.pdbx_strand_id
1 'polypeptide(L)'
;MKVLLFAVLERGRLTDALYSAIIADGYNGTMIKTQSLKHVLQNENFEKAAALSLSEIAENTHEPGQNSTMFIIVDETKLPRLQEDIRKHTDNFKKIHGAMFVVPLSSFEGSF
;
A
#
# COMPACT_ATOMS: atom_id res chain seq x y z
N MET A 1 -19.58 11.44 -2.85
CA MET A 1 -19.42 9.99 -3.16
C MET A 1 -18.15 9.47 -2.56
N LYS A 2 -18.21 8.31 -1.94
CA LYS A 2 -17.01 7.67 -1.40
C LYS A 2 -16.28 6.91 -2.49
N VAL A 3 -14.97 6.96 -2.46
CA VAL A 3 -14.10 6.19 -3.34
C VAL A 3 -13.07 5.44 -2.52
N LEU A 4 -12.57 4.36 -3.07
CA LEU A 4 -11.53 3.54 -2.46
C LEU A 4 -10.24 3.73 -3.24
N LEU A 5 -9.22 4.24 -2.56
CA LEU A 5 -7.89 4.32 -3.12
C LEU A 5 -7.08 3.13 -2.63
N PHE A 6 -6.51 2.39 -3.57
CA PHE A 6 -5.50 1.39 -3.31
C PHE A 6 -4.13 1.94 -3.67
N ALA A 7 -3.13 1.65 -2.85
CA ALA A 7 -1.74 1.87 -3.22
C ALA A 7 -0.95 0.62 -2.86
N VAL A 8 -0.41 -0.02 -3.88
CA VAL A 8 0.48 -1.17 -3.72
C VAL A 8 1.90 -0.67 -3.86
N LEU A 9 2.63 -0.63 -2.76
CA LEU A 9 3.93 0.01 -2.69
C LEU A 9 4.99 -0.96 -2.19
N GLU A 10 6.20 -0.84 -2.70
CA GLU A 10 7.34 -1.56 -2.18
C GLU A 10 7.57 -1.18 -0.72
N ARG A 11 7.86 -2.17 0.11
CA ARG A 11 8.06 -1.97 1.54
C ARG A 11 9.41 -1.31 1.82
N GLY A 12 9.45 -0.38 2.78
CA GLY A 12 10.68 0.28 3.16
C GLY A 12 10.43 1.51 4.03
N ARG A 13 11.52 2.16 4.44
CA ARG A 13 11.44 3.35 5.30
C ARG A 13 10.69 4.52 4.66
N LEU A 14 10.85 4.69 3.35
CA LEU A 14 10.16 5.76 2.64
C LEU A 14 8.65 5.52 2.62
N THR A 15 8.25 4.26 2.51
CA THR A 15 6.83 3.88 2.57
C THR A 15 6.26 4.13 3.96
N ASP A 16 6.99 3.80 5.00
CA ASP A 16 6.59 4.09 6.38
C ASP A 16 6.46 5.60 6.61
N ALA A 17 7.37 6.39 6.06
CA ALA A 17 7.31 7.84 6.12
C ALA A 17 6.08 8.39 5.39
N LEU A 18 5.73 7.81 4.25
CA LEU A 18 4.50 8.16 3.53
C LEU A 18 3.27 7.89 4.38
N TYR A 19 3.19 6.73 5.03
CA TYR A 19 2.06 6.39 5.90
C TYR A 19 1.93 7.38 7.06
N SER A 20 3.06 7.76 7.66
CA SER A 20 3.05 8.76 8.73
C SER A 20 2.54 10.11 8.25
N ALA A 21 2.93 10.51 7.05
CA ALA A 21 2.46 11.76 6.45
C ALA A 21 0.96 11.73 6.17
N ILE A 22 0.44 10.61 5.68
CA ILE A 22 -0.99 10.43 5.40
C ILE A 22 -1.80 10.54 6.69
N ILE A 23 -1.35 9.90 7.76
CA ILE A 23 -2.01 9.97 9.06
C ILE A 23 -1.97 11.42 9.60
N ALA A 24 -0.83 12.08 9.46
CA ALA A 24 -0.67 13.47 9.90
C ALA A 24 -1.61 14.41 9.17
N ASP A 25 -1.94 14.12 7.91
CA ASP A 25 -2.89 14.89 7.12
C ASP A 25 -4.36 14.57 7.43
N GLY A 26 -4.61 13.68 8.36
CA GLY A 26 -5.96 13.38 8.82
C GLY A 26 -6.64 12.21 8.10
N TYR A 27 -5.94 11.50 7.23
CA TYR A 27 -6.48 10.31 6.60
C TYR A 27 -6.25 9.09 7.48
N ASN A 28 -7.08 8.10 7.31
CA ASN A 28 -6.90 6.82 7.96
C ASN A 28 -7.35 5.73 6.98
N GLY A 29 -6.76 4.56 7.13
CA GLY A 29 -7.06 3.45 6.26
C GLY A 29 -6.56 2.14 6.83
N THR A 30 -6.37 1.18 5.94
CA THR A 30 -5.92 -0.16 6.29
C THR A 30 -4.67 -0.49 5.49
N MET A 31 -3.72 -1.12 6.13
CA MET A 31 -2.51 -1.58 5.47
C MET A 31 -2.38 -3.09 5.65
N ILE A 32 -2.06 -3.77 4.55
CA ILE A 32 -1.79 -5.21 4.54
C ILE A 32 -0.41 -5.42 3.92
N LYS A 33 0.37 -6.26 4.55
CA LYS A 33 1.65 -6.69 3.98
C LYS A 33 1.37 -7.73 2.92
N THR A 34 1.87 -7.49 1.71
CA THR A 34 1.60 -8.31 0.54
C THR A 34 2.91 -8.68 -0.16
N GLN A 35 2.81 -9.58 -1.15
CA GLN A 35 3.95 -9.96 -1.97
C GLN A 35 3.55 -9.90 -3.43
N SER A 36 4.52 -9.58 -4.29
CA SER A 36 4.28 -9.67 -5.72
C SER A 36 4.13 -11.14 -6.12
N LEU A 37 3.26 -11.39 -7.10
CA LEU A 37 3.05 -12.72 -7.62
C LEU A 37 4.35 -13.33 -8.15
N LYS A 38 5.16 -12.53 -8.84
CA LYS A 38 6.44 -12.95 -9.36
C LYS A 38 7.39 -13.40 -8.26
N HIS A 39 7.45 -12.65 -7.16
CA HIS A 39 8.30 -13.01 -6.02
C HIS A 39 7.90 -14.36 -5.42
N VAL A 40 6.62 -14.59 -5.21
CA VAL A 40 6.10 -15.83 -4.65
C VAL A 40 6.38 -17.01 -5.58
N LEU A 41 6.14 -16.83 -6.88
CA LEU A 41 6.33 -17.90 -7.86
C LEU A 41 7.80 -18.22 -8.15
N GLN A 42 8.73 -17.33 -7.86
CA GLN A 42 10.16 -17.58 -8.04
C GLN A 42 10.77 -18.42 -6.93
N ASN A 43 10.05 -18.67 -5.85
CA ASN A 43 10.51 -19.55 -4.80
C ASN A 43 10.29 -21.00 -5.22
N GLU A 44 11.24 -21.89 -4.90
CA GLU A 44 11.23 -23.30 -5.32
C GLU A 44 10.05 -24.09 -4.75
N ASN A 45 9.53 -23.65 -3.61
CA ASN A 45 8.42 -24.30 -2.93
C ASN A 45 7.43 -23.24 -2.48
N PHE A 46 6.28 -23.22 -3.13
CA PHE A 46 5.23 -22.23 -2.86
C PHE A 46 4.76 -22.25 -1.41
N GLU A 47 4.52 -23.43 -0.86
CA GLU A 47 4.06 -23.54 0.53
C GLU A 47 5.11 -23.06 1.52
N LYS A 48 6.36 -23.44 1.27
CA LYS A 48 7.49 -23.00 2.07
C LYS A 48 7.68 -21.49 1.95
N ALA A 49 7.55 -20.96 0.75
CA ALA A 49 7.64 -19.53 0.52
C ALA A 49 6.56 -18.76 1.28
N ALA A 50 5.33 -19.25 1.28
CA ALA A 50 4.23 -18.64 2.01
C ALA A 50 4.48 -18.65 3.52
N ALA A 51 4.95 -19.76 4.07
CA ALA A 51 5.26 -19.89 5.49
C ALA A 51 6.43 -18.99 5.91
N LEU A 52 7.49 -18.96 5.11
CA LEU A 52 8.65 -18.11 5.36
C LEU A 52 8.29 -16.64 5.27
N SER A 53 7.40 -16.28 4.35
CA SER A 53 6.98 -14.90 4.15
C SER A 53 6.31 -14.30 5.37
N LEU A 54 5.54 -15.09 6.11
CA LEU A 54 4.91 -14.60 7.34
C LEU A 54 5.95 -14.22 8.38
N SER A 55 7.05 -14.95 8.44
CA SER A 55 8.15 -14.71 9.36
C SER A 55 9.04 -13.55 8.88
N GLU A 56 9.40 -13.54 7.60
CA GLU A 56 10.25 -12.51 7.00
C GLU A 56 9.59 -11.14 6.94
N ILE A 57 8.29 -11.10 6.72
CA ILE A 57 7.51 -9.88 6.72
C ILE A 57 7.65 -9.12 8.04
N ALA A 58 7.79 -9.83 9.15
CA ALA A 58 7.98 -9.23 10.46
C ALA A 58 9.37 -8.61 10.64
N GLU A 59 10.38 -9.13 9.96
CA GLU A 59 11.78 -8.80 10.21
C GLU A 59 12.46 -8.00 9.09
N ASN A 60 12.10 -8.26 7.85
CA ASN A 60 12.81 -7.70 6.70
C ASN A 60 11.91 -6.84 5.83
N THR A 61 12.19 -5.55 5.78
CA THR A 61 11.36 -4.56 5.13
C THR A 61 11.86 -4.10 3.76
N HIS A 62 12.93 -4.70 3.25
CA HIS A 62 13.56 -4.22 2.02
C HIS A 62 13.76 -5.26 0.93
N GLU A 63 13.19 -6.44 1.06
CA GLU A 63 13.33 -7.44 0.02
C GLU A 63 12.49 -7.10 -1.21
N PRO A 64 13.07 -7.21 -2.42
CA PRO A 64 12.32 -7.01 -3.65
C PRO A 64 11.11 -7.93 -3.73
N GLY A 65 9.98 -7.42 -4.19
CA GLY A 65 8.75 -8.17 -4.31
C GLY A 65 7.92 -8.23 -3.04
N GLN A 66 8.43 -7.73 -1.92
CA GLN A 66 7.65 -7.55 -0.70
C GLN A 66 7.03 -6.17 -0.69
N ASN A 67 5.70 -6.15 -0.63
CA ASN A 67 4.92 -4.94 -0.76
C ASN A 67 4.10 -4.65 0.48
N SER A 68 3.63 -3.43 0.54
CA SER A 68 2.62 -2.98 1.47
C SER A 68 1.45 -2.48 0.65
N THR A 69 0.27 -3.00 0.91
CA THR A 69 -0.95 -2.55 0.23
C THR A 69 -1.77 -1.75 1.20
N MET A 70 -2.02 -0.51 0.83
CA MET A 70 -2.80 0.42 1.63
C MET A 70 -4.13 0.67 0.94
N PHE A 71 -5.24 0.68 1.71
CA PHE A 71 -6.51 1.18 1.19
C PHE A 71 -7.06 2.26 2.08
N ILE A 72 -7.55 3.31 1.43
CA ILE A 72 -8.15 4.45 2.08
C ILE A 72 -9.48 4.74 1.42
N ILE A 73 -10.53 4.84 2.22
CA ILE A 73 -11.83 5.27 1.74
C ILE A 73 -11.98 6.74 2.06
N VAL A 74 -12.20 7.55 1.02
CA VAL A 74 -12.33 9.01 1.17
C VAL A 74 -13.47 9.52 0.31
N ASP A 75 -13.93 10.72 0.62
CA ASP A 75 -14.80 11.46 -0.30
C ASP A 75 -14.01 11.80 -1.56
N GLU A 76 -14.68 11.75 -2.70
CA GLU A 76 -14.04 12.09 -3.97
C GLU A 76 -13.47 13.52 -3.98
N THR A 77 -14.00 14.41 -3.14
CA THR A 77 -13.51 15.78 -3.02
C THR A 77 -12.12 15.85 -2.38
N LYS A 78 -11.77 14.87 -1.56
CA LYS A 78 -10.46 14.79 -0.88
C LYS A 78 -9.45 13.96 -1.64
N LEU A 79 -9.89 13.23 -2.65
CA LEU A 79 -9.05 12.32 -3.41
C LEU A 79 -7.86 13.01 -4.10
N PRO A 80 -8.03 14.16 -4.78
CA PRO A 80 -6.91 14.79 -5.47
C PRO A 80 -5.74 15.14 -4.54
N ARG A 81 -6.05 15.61 -3.34
CA ARG A 81 -5.01 15.96 -2.36
C ARG A 81 -4.28 14.72 -1.86
N LEU A 82 -5.01 13.65 -1.58
CA LEU A 82 -4.43 12.38 -1.17
C LEU A 82 -3.52 11.81 -2.25
N GLN A 83 -3.96 11.82 -3.51
CA GLN A 83 -3.16 11.38 -4.63
C GLN A 83 -1.89 12.22 -4.79
N GLU A 84 -2.00 13.53 -4.60
CA GLU A 84 -0.84 14.43 -4.66
C GLU A 84 0.17 14.12 -3.57
N ASP A 85 -0.28 13.88 -2.35
CA ASP A 85 0.59 13.48 -1.25
C ASP A 85 1.35 12.19 -1.59
N ILE A 86 0.67 11.22 -2.18
CA ILE A 86 1.30 9.96 -2.59
C ILE A 86 2.33 10.19 -3.69
N ARG A 87 1.98 10.98 -4.72
CA ARG A 87 2.92 11.31 -5.80
C ARG A 87 4.16 12.01 -5.28
N LYS A 88 3.96 12.94 -4.37
CA LYS A 88 5.07 13.72 -3.80
C LYS A 88 6.04 12.83 -3.01
N HIS A 89 5.51 11.98 -2.14
CA HIS A 89 6.35 11.13 -1.30
C HIS A 89 7.01 9.98 -2.07
N THR A 90 6.40 9.54 -3.14
CA THR A 90 6.96 8.47 -3.98
C THR A 90 7.80 9.01 -5.13
N ASP A 91 7.84 10.31 -5.32
CA ASP A 91 8.44 10.97 -6.48
C ASP A 91 7.89 10.37 -7.78
N ASN A 92 6.57 10.35 -7.91
CA ASN A 92 5.86 9.73 -9.03
C ASN A 92 6.26 8.26 -9.21
N PHE A 93 6.37 7.54 -8.09
CA PHE A 93 6.74 6.11 -8.02
C PHE A 93 8.16 5.80 -8.50
N LYS A 94 9.03 6.80 -8.49
CA LYS A 94 10.45 6.61 -8.80
C LYS A 94 11.25 6.18 -7.57
N LYS A 95 10.92 6.72 -6.40
CA LYS A 95 11.61 6.40 -5.13
C LYS A 95 10.97 5.22 -4.41
N ILE A 96 9.67 5.05 -4.55
CA ILE A 96 8.94 3.92 -3.99
C ILE A 96 8.22 3.26 -5.17
N HIS A 97 8.68 2.08 -5.54
CA HIS A 97 8.06 1.34 -6.64
C HIS A 97 6.67 0.87 -6.26
N GLY A 98 5.75 0.97 -7.20
CA GLY A 98 4.38 0.56 -6.98
C GLY A 98 3.42 1.30 -7.86
N ALA A 99 2.16 1.26 -7.48
CA ALA A 99 1.08 1.91 -8.21
C ALA A 99 -0.05 2.26 -7.27
N MET A 100 -0.87 3.22 -7.67
CA MET A 100 -2.13 3.48 -7.00
C MET A 100 -3.26 3.46 -8.02
N PHE A 101 -4.44 3.09 -7.56
CA PHE A 101 -5.64 3.11 -8.38
C PHE A 101 -6.85 3.38 -7.51
N VAL A 102 -7.92 3.85 -8.14
CA VAL A 102 -9.12 4.27 -7.45
C VAL A 102 -10.30 3.48 -7.96
N VAL A 103 -11.14 3.04 -7.03
CA VAL A 103 -12.36 2.31 -7.34
C VAL A 103 -13.53 3.12 -6.76
N PRO A 104 -14.52 3.49 -7.57
CA PRO A 104 -15.72 4.10 -7.04
C PRO A 104 -16.53 3.07 -6.23
N LEU A 105 -17.07 3.52 -5.11
CA LEU A 105 -17.89 2.66 -4.27
C LEU A 105 -19.37 2.93 -4.56
N SER A 106 -20.12 1.87 -4.84
CA SER A 106 -21.57 1.99 -5.05
C SER A 106 -22.32 2.23 -3.73
N SER A 107 -21.76 1.76 -2.61
CA SER A 107 -22.31 2.03 -1.29
C SER A 107 -21.21 1.96 -0.25
N PHE A 108 -21.40 2.61 0.87
CA PHE A 108 -20.50 2.58 2.01
C PHE A 108 -21.30 2.74 3.30
N GLU A 109 -21.05 1.85 4.24
CA GLU A 109 -21.62 1.92 5.58
C GLU A 109 -20.50 1.76 6.60
N GLY A 110 -20.52 2.59 7.62
CA GLY A 110 -19.52 2.54 8.68
C GLY A 110 -18.70 3.82 8.77
N SER A 111 -17.60 3.74 9.53
CA SER A 111 -16.67 4.86 9.73
C SER A 111 -15.26 4.36 10.00
N PHE A 112 -14.31 5.20 9.72
CA PHE A 112 -12.91 4.95 10.05
C PHE A 112 -12.38 5.97 11.03
#